data_80c85a967f4c288b0c3f2fde9cd456b7
#
_entry.id   80c85a967f4c288b0c3f2fde9cd456b7
#
_cell.length_a   1.000
_cell.length_b   1.000
_cell.length_c   1.000
_cell.angle_alpha   90.00
_cell.angle_beta   90.00
_cell.angle_gamma   90.00
#
_symmetry.space_group_name_H-M   'P 1'
#
loop_
_entity.id
_entity.type
_entity.pdbx_description
1 polymer ?
#
loop_
_entity_poly.entity_id
_entity_poly.type
_entity_poly.pdbx_seq_one_letter_code
_entity_poly.pdbx_strand_id
1 'polypeptide(L)'
;TTAGLLFVHAICCCENMELPEDAHQWRKMLTQVSIVPDNISSMVHGYGLRLLTKQGWHGAYDTFCERKEPYVITMENMKGIIGVQAVGEKAYIVENEMVFSYLIHNLKNSDYTLLCTSGQPRSVAQVLITYILASGSKIYYNGDIDPDGICIADRLWKKFGDRIHIWRMSPEDYDKSLSKERIGDIGRAKLENIGHPILKKTAECMKEK
;
A
#
# COMPACT_ATOMS: atom_id res chain seq x y z
N THR A 1 -17.43 -7.80 -3.43
CA THR A 1 -18.89 -7.71 -3.69
C THR A 1 -19.60 -8.76 -2.84
N THR A 2 -20.84 -8.48 -2.42
CA THR A 2 -21.67 -9.42 -1.63
C THR A 2 -21.83 -10.77 -2.35
N ALA A 3 -22.00 -10.77 -3.67
CA ALA A 3 -22.07 -11.98 -4.47
C ALA A 3 -20.79 -12.82 -4.41
N GLY A 4 -19.61 -12.18 -4.46
CA GLY A 4 -18.33 -12.87 -4.31
C GLY A 4 -18.17 -13.52 -2.93
N LEU A 5 -18.63 -12.86 -1.88
CA LEU A 5 -18.62 -13.41 -0.52
C LEU A 5 -19.51 -14.64 -0.41
N LEU A 6 -20.75 -14.57 -0.89
CA LEU A 6 -21.68 -15.70 -0.89
C LEU A 6 -21.12 -16.90 -1.67
N PHE A 7 -20.48 -16.64 -2.81
CA PHE A 7 -19.85 -17.68 -3.61
C PHE A 7 -18.73 -18.41 -2.85
N VAL A 8 -17.88 -17.66 -2.14
CA VAL A 8 -16.82 -18.25 -1.32
C VAL A 8 -17.38 -19.03 -0.15
N HIS A 9 -18.42 -18.52 0.53
CA HIS A 9 -19.08 -19.27 1.57
C HIS A 9 -19.64 -20.61 1.04
N ALA A 10 -20.26 -20.59 -0.14
CA ALA A 10 -20.76 -21.81 -0.78
C ALA A 10 -19.63 -22.82 -1.07
N ILE A 11 -18.49 -22.36 -1.60
CA ILE A 11 -17.32 -23.22 -1.83
C ILE A 11 -16.83 -23.82 -0.51
N CYS A 12 -16.65 -23.00 0.53
CA CYS A 12 -16.17 -23.49 1.83
C CYS A 12 -17.12 -24.54 2.42
N CYS A 13 -18.45 -24.34 2.29
CA CYS A 13 -19.43 -25.33 2.71
C CYS A 13 -19.35 -26.64 1.91
N CYS A 14 -19.21 -26.55 0.58
CA CYS A 14 -19.14 -27.73 -0.29
C CYS A 14 -17.85 -28.53 -0.09
N GLU A 15 -16.73 -27.85 0.12
CA GLU A 15 -15.40 -28.46 0.24
C GLU A 15 -15.00 -28.71 1.71
N ASN A 16 -15.90 -28.44 2.66
CA ASN A 16 -15.65 -28.56 4.11
C ASN A 16 -14.38 -27.82 4.57
N MET A 17 -14.21 -26.59 4.07
CA MET A 17 -13.07 -25.71 4.34
C MET A 17 -13.44 -24.60 5.32
N GLU A 18 -12.48 -24.15 6.12
CA GLU A 18 -12.65 -22.95 6.93
C GLU A 18 -12.71 -21.69 6.06
N LEU A 19 -13.44 -20.67 6.54
CA LEU A 19 -13.52 -19.39 5.84
C LEU A 19 -12.16 -18.68 5.86
N PRO A 20 -11.71 -18.18 4.72
CA PRO A 20 -10.43 -17.47 4.66
C PRO A 20 -10.50 -16.13 5.40
N GLU A 21 -9.50 -15.85 6.22
CA GLU A 21 -9.39 -14.63 7.04
C GLU A 21 -8.81 -13.44 6.28
N ASP A 22 -7.94 -13.71 5.28
CA ASP A 22 -7.27 -12.67 4.54
C ASP A 22 -7.27 -12.89 3.01
N ALA A 23 -6.84 -11.87 2.27
CA ALA A 23 -6.81 -11.90 0.80
C ALA A 23 -5.87 -12.97 0.23
N HIS A 24 -4.84 -13.39 0.96
CA HIS A 24 -3.92 -14.44 0.53
C HIS A 24 -4.57 -15.82 0.62
N GLN A 25 -5.23 -16.11 1.73
CA GLN A 25 -5.99 -17.35 1.93
C GLN A 25 -7.14 -17.45 0.93
N TRP A 26 -7.84 -16.34 0.64
CA TRP A 26 -8.86 -16.26 -0.41
C TRP A 26 -8.32 -16.67 -1.78
N ARG A 27 -7.16 -16.14 -2.19
CA ARG A 27 -6.54 -16.49 -3.46
C ARG A 27 -6.16 -17.96 -3.53
N LYS A 28 -5.57 -18.50 -2.45
CA LYS A 28 -5.18 -19.90 -2.36
C LYS A 28 -6.39 -20.83 -2.50
N MET A 29 -7.47 -20.54 -1.79
CA MET A 29 -8.70 -21.31 -1.86
C MET A 29 -9.33 -21.28 -3.25
N LEU A 30 -9.46 -20.10 -3.87
CA LEU A 30 -10.00 -19.98 -5.23
C LEU A 30 -9.18 -20.80 -6.24
N THR A 31 -7.86 -20.83 -6.09
CA THR A 31 -6.98 -21.64 -6.95
C THR A 31 -7.23 -23.13 -6.76
N GLN A 32 -7.53 -23.61 -5.56
CA GLN A 32 -7.86 -25.03 -5.28
C GLN A 32 -9.12 -25.48 -6.01
N VAL A 33 -10.09 -24.59 -6.19
CA VAL A 33 -11.32 -24.87 -6.96
C VAL A 33 -11.24 -24.42 -8.43
N SER A 34 -10.03 -24.33 -8.97
CA SER A 34 -9.77 -23.97 -10.37
C SER A 34 -10.21 -22.56 -10.78
N ILE A 35 -10.40 -21.65 -9.83
CA ILE A 35 -10.66 -20.25 -10.11
C ILE A 35 -9.33 -19.50 -10.08
N VAL A 36 -8.93 -18.95 -11.22
CA VAL A 36 -7.68 -18.18 -11.33
C VAL A 36 -7.93 -16.75 -10.85
N PRO A 37 -7.31 -16.32 -9.73
CA PRO A 37 -7.42 -14.95 -9.27
C PRO A 37 -6.68 -14.00 -10.23
N ASP A 38 -7.23 -12.82 -10.44
CA ASP A 38 -6.56 -11.76 -11.18
C ASP A 38 -5.31 -11.28 -10.43
N ASN A 39 -4.15 -11.56 -11.02
CA ASN A 39 -2.85 -11.16 -10.49
C ASN A 39 -2.27 -9.92 -11.18
N ILE A 40 -2.95 -9.37 -12.17
CA ILE A 40 -2.48 -8.24 -12.98
C ILE A 40 -3.03 -6.91 -12.47
N SER A 41 -4.33 -6.84 -12.17
CA SER A 41 -4.98 -5.58 -11.73
C SER A 41 -4.51 -5.08 -10.37
N SER A 42 -3.91 -5.95 -9.54
CA SER A 42 -3.25 -5.52 -8.29
C SER A 42 -1.83 -5.11 -8.62
N MET A 43 -1.58 -3.82 -8.74
CA MET A 43 -0.29 -3.25 -9.14
C MET A 43 0.17 -2.12 -8.21
N VAL A 44 1.48 -1.88 -8.20
CA VAL A 44 2.17 -0.79 -7.49
C VAL A 44 3.19 -0.19 -8.45
N HIS A 45 3.25 1.13 -8.54
CA HIS A 45 4.36 1.81 -9.20
C HIS A 45 5.55 1.81 -8.25
N GLY A 46 6.71 1.43 -8.76
CA GLY A 46 7.95 1.28 -7.99
C GLY A 46 9.10 2.08 -8.57
N TYR A 47 9.99 2.48 -7.68
CA TYR A 47 11.26 3.12 -7.99
C TYR A 47 12.27 2.73 -6.90
N GLY A 48 13.46 2.28 -7.29
CA GLY A 48 14.54 2.00 -6.36
C GLY A 48 14.29 0.80 -5.41
N LEU A 49 13.59 -0.25 -5.86
CA LEU A 49 13.37 -1.49 -5.09
C LEU A 49 13.91 -2.67 -5.89
N ARG A 50 14.83 -3.42 -5.30
CA ARG A 50 15.39 -4.65 -5.88
C ARG A 50 14.58 -5.87 -5.44
N LEU A 51 14.33 -6.80 -6.35
CA LEU A 51 13.59 -8.04 -6.07
C LEU A 51 14.54 -9.25 -6.06
N LEU A 52 14.46 -10.06 -5.02
CA LEU A 52 15.29 -11.25 -4.84
C LEU A 52 14.53 -12.51 -5.24
N THR A 53 15.13 -13.33 -6.09
CA THR A 53 14.66 -14.67 -6.47
C THR A 53 15.57 -15.75 -5.88
N LYS A 54 15.21 -17.03 -6.03
CA LYS A 54 16.08 -18.15 -5.65
C LYS A 54 17.41 -18.18 -6.42
N GLN A 55 17.47 -17.58 -7.62
CA GLN A 55 18.66 -17.51 -8.48
C GLN A 55 19.50 -16.24 -8.25
N GLY A 56 19.11 -15.36 -7.34
CA GLY A 56 19.75 -14.09 -7.08
C GLY A 56 18.82 -12.89 -7.40
N TRP A 57 19.40 -11.72 -7.55
CA TRP A 57 18.64 -10.51 -7.86
C TRP A 57 18.00 -10.59 -9.23
N HIS A 58 16.75 -10.11 -9.33
CA HIS A 58 16.00 -10.12 -10.58
C HIS A 58 16.52 -9.04 -11.53
N GLY A 59 17.22 -9.44 -12.61
CA GLY A 59 17.97 -8.56 -13.49
C GLY A 59 17.19 -7.38 -14.08
N ALA A 60 15.90 -7.56 -14.42
CA ALA A 60 15.10 -6.45 -14.95
C ALA A 60 14.92 -5.33 -13.89
N TYR A 61 14.61 -5.69 -12.64
CA TYR A 61 14.42 -4.69 -11.56
C TYR A 61 15.74 -4.07 -11.13
N ASP A 62 16.85 -4.81 -11.16
CA ASP A 62 18.18 -4.25 -10.94
C ASP A 62 18.52 -3.21 -12.00
N THR A 63 18.26 -3.51 -13.28
CA THR A 63 18.45 -2.56 -14.38
C THR A 63 17.61 -1.29 -14.20
N PHE A 64 16.35 -1.39 -13.78
CA PHE A 64 15.54 -0.22 -13.45
C PHE A 64 16.15 0.61 -12.31
N CYS A 65 16.67 -0.04 -11.28
CA CYS A 65 17.35 0.66 -10.17
C CYS A 65 18.61 1.39 -10.64
N GLU A 66 19.46 0.74 -11.45
CA GLU A 66 20.69 1.32 -12.01
C GLU A 66 20.39 2.51 -12.92
N ARG A 67 19.37 2.40 -13.77
CA ARG A 67 18.95 3.45 -14.70
C ARG A 67 18.11 4.54 -14.04
N LYS A 68 17.74 4.37 -12.78
CA LYS A 68 16.83 5.27 -12.04
C LYS A 68 15.50 5.50 -12.80
N GLU A 69 14.91 4.42 -13.26
CA GLU A 69 13.65 4.41 -14.01
C GLU A 69 12.51 3.83 -13.14
N PRO A 70 11.30 4.40 -13.22
CA PRO A 70 10.13 3.81 -12.57
C PRO A 70 9.63 2.57 -13.33
N TYR A 71 8.94 1.69 -12.62
CA TYR A 71 8.35 0.47 -13.14
C TYR A 71 7.05 0.12 -12.41
N VAL A 72 6.35 -0.91 -12.90
CA VAL A 72 5.15 -1.44 -12.26
C VAL A 72 5.41 -2.85 -11.77
N ILE A 73 4.93 -3.16 -10.57
CA ILE A 73 4.96 -4.51 -9.99
C ILE A 73 3.52 -4.96 -9.81
N THR A 74 3.19 -6.15 -10.33
CA THR A 74 1.89 -6.82 -10.13
C THR A 74 2.04 -8.03 -9.23
N MET A 75 0.94 -8.64 -8.80
CA MET A 75 1.00 -9.92 -8.08
C MET A 75 1.60 -11.04 -8.93
N GLU A 76 1.49 -10.95 -10.26
CA GLU A 76 2.12 -11.92 -11.17
C GLU A 76 3.65 -11.82 -11.13
N ASN A 77 4.20 -10.60 -11.07
CA ASN A 77 5.64 -10.38 -10.92
C ASN A 77 6.19 -10.88 -9.58
N MET A 78 5.34 -10.98 -8.55
CA MET A 78 5.76 -11.50 -7.24
C MET A 78 5.93 -13.01 -7.20
N LYS A 79 5.53 -13.73 -8.24
CA LYS A 79 5.76 -15.18 -8.34
C LYS A 79 7.27 -15.48 -8.38
N GLY A 80 7.75 -16.29 -7.45
CA GLY A 80 9.17 -16.64 -7.33
C GLY A 80 10.04 -15.59 -6.64
N ILE A 81 9.49 -14.45 -6.22
CA ILE A 81 10.18 -13.49 -5.37
C ILE A 81 10.18 -14.00 -3.93
N ILE A 82 11.34 -14.03 -3.31
CA ILE A 82 11.57 -14.51 -1.95
C ILE A 82 11.96 -13.40 -0.98
N GLY A 83 12.24 -12.20 -1.49
CA GLY A 83 12.59 -11.03 -0.71
C GLY A 83 12.71 -9.78 -1.57
N VAL A 84 12.89 -8.65 -0.92
CA VAL A 84 13.16 -7.36 -1.57
C VAL A 84 14.22 -6.60 -0.80
N GLN A 85 14.88 -5.66 -1.46
CA GLN A 85 15.79 -4.71 -0.84
C GLN A 85 15.46 -3.30 -1.32
N ALA A 86 15.19 -2.42 -0.38
CA ALA A 86 15.08 -0.99 -0.66
C ALA A 86 16.47 -0.40 -0.99
N VAL A 87 16.55 0.46 -1.98
CA VAL A 87 17.72 1.30 -2.20
C VAL A 87 17.72 2.37 -1.12
N GLY A 88 18.78 2.40 -0.32
CA GLY A 88 18.83 3.15 0.93
C GLY A 88 18.12 2.38 2.08
N GLU A 89 18.10 2.99 3.26
CA GLU A 89 17.51 2.37 4.47
C GLU A 89 16.02 2.65 4.65
N LYS A 90 15.45 3.48 3.77
CA LYS A 90 14.09 4.00 3.86
C LYS A 90 13.32 3.71 2.58
N ALA A 91 12.09 3.26 2.74
CA ALA A 91 11.12 3.19 1.66
C ALA A 91 10.00 4.21 1.92
N TYR A 92 9.69 5.01 0.93
CA TYR A 92 8.58 5.94 0.97
C TYR A 92 7.41 5.34 0.19
N ILE A 93 6.22 5.46 0.71
CA ILE A 93 4.99 5.02 0.03
C ILE A 93 4.07 6.22 -0.06
N VAL A 94 3.65 6.54 -1.28
CA VAL A 94 2.66 7.60 -1.55
C VAL A 94 1.40 7.00 -2.14
N GLU A 95 0.28 7.65 -1.90
CA GLU A 95 -1.02 7.21 -2.40
C GLU A 95 -1.23 7.61 -3.86
N ASN A 96 -0.75 8.79 -4.26
CA ASN A 96 -1.10 9.49 -5.48
C ASN A 96 0.02 9.44 -6.53
N GLU A 97 -0.32 9.13 -7.79
CA GLU A 97 0.62 9.03 -8.90
C GLU A 97 1.26 10.38 -9.28
N MET A 98 0.55 11.48 -9.09
CA MET A 98 1.12 12.81 -9.39
C MET A 98 2.21 13.15 -8.38
N VAL A 99 2.01 12.81 -7.10
CA VAL A 99 3.03 12.95 -6.05
C VAL A 99 4.23 12.04 -6.36
N PHE A 100 3.98 10.79 -6.75
CA PHE A 100 5.03 9.86 -7.17
C PHE A 100 5.84 10.43 -8.34
N SER A 101 5.17 10.88 -9.40
CA SER A 101 5.81 11.47 -10.57
C SER A 101 6.64 12.72 -10.20
N TYR A 102 6.08 13.61 -9.38
CA TYR A 102 6.78 14.80 -8.91
C TYR A 102 8.07 14.44 -8.15
N LEU A 103 8.00 13.47 -7.24
CA LEU A 103 9.15 13.07 -6.43
C LEU A 103 10.25 12.44 -7.28
N ILE A 104 9.96 11.53 -8.21
CA ILE A 104 10.96 10.92 -9.06
C ILE A 104 11.64 11.94 -10.00
N HIS A 105 10.91 12.97 -10.44
CA HIS A 105 11.51 14.03 -11.29
C HIS A 105 12.43 14.97 -10.51
N ASN A 106 12.07 15.30 -9.28
CA ASN A 106 12.80 16.28 -8.49
C ASN A 106 13.92 15.67 -7.62
N LEU A 107 13.88 14.36 -7.35
CA LEU A 107 14.84 13.66 -6.48
C LEU A 107 15.73 12.66 -7.22
N LYS A 108 15.87 12.79 -8.55
CA LYS A 108 16.61 11.85 -9.43
C LYS A 108 18.03 11.50 -8.98
N ASN A 109 18.70 12.39 -8.27
CA ASN A 109 20.11 12.21 -7.86
C ASN A 109 20.26 11.52 -6.49
N SER A 110 19.18 11.22 -5.82
CA SER A 110 19.20 10.58 -4.49
C SER A 110 18.89 9.08 -4.61
N ASP A 111 19.55 8.27 -3.80
CA ASP A 111 19.27 6.86 -3.70
C ASP A 111 18.17 6.64 -2.65
N TYR A 112 16.97 6.30 -3.12
CA TYR A 112 15.80 6.05 -2.28
C TYR A 112 14.86 5.05 -2.95
N THR A 113 14.02 4.44 -2.14
CA THR A 113 12.90 3.61 -2.62
C THR A 113 11.61 4.39 -2.49
N LEU A 114 10.84 4.43 -3.57
CA LEU A 114 9.52 5.04 -3.61
C LEU A 114 8.51 4.09 -4.25
N LEU A 115 7.37 3.93 -3.61
CA LEU A 115 6.23 3.17 -4.11
C LEU A 115 5.00 4.07 -4.20
N CYS A 116 4.13 3.82 -5.19
CA CYS A 116 2.82 4.44 -5.26
C CYS A 116 1.74 3.36 -5.32
N THR A 117 0.74 3.49 -4.44
CA THR A 117 -0.34 2.50 -4.29
C THR A 117 -1.55 2.80 -5.16
N SER A 118 -1.63 3.98 -5.77
CA SER A 118 -2.77 4.43 -6.58
C SER A 118 -4.09 4.27 -5.81
N GLY A 119 -4.17 4.96 -4.68
CA GLY A 119 -5.24 4.81 -3.70
C GLY A 119 -4.97 3.71 -2.68
N GLN A 120 -6.02 2.99 -2.28
CA GLN A 120 -5.92 1.98 -1.24
C GLN A 120 -4.91 0.86 -1.58
N PRO A 121 -3.95 0.54 -0.69
CA PRO A 121 -2.98 -0.52 -0.88
C PRO A 121 -3.63 -1.89 -1.13
N ARG A 122 -3.51 -2.39 -2.35
CA ARG A 122 -4.02 -3.69 -2.77
C ARG A 122 -3.06 -4.81 -2.37
N SER A 123 -3.37 -6.04 -2.75
CA SER A 123 -2.62 -7.25 -2.34
C SER A 123 -1.12 -7.13 -2.59
N VAL A 124 -0.68 -6.67 -3.78
CA VAL A 124 0.75 -6.54 -4.10
C VAL A 124 1.45 -5.51 -3.21
N ALA A 125 0.80 -4.38 -2.91
CA ALA A 125 1.35 -3.37 -2.00
C ALA A 125 1.58 -3.96 -0.59
N GLN A 126 0.63 -4.73 -0.09
CA GLN A 126 0.72 -5.35 1.23
C GLN A 126 1.85 -6.41 1.29
N VAL A 127 2.03 -7.19 0.23
CA VAL A 127 3.14 -8.15 0.11
C VAL A 127 4.48 -7.41 0.08
N LEU A 128 4.60 -6.35 -0.73
CA LEU A 128 5.83 -5.55 -0.80
C LEU A 128 6.16 -4.89 0.54
N ILE A 129 5.18 -4.31 1.23
CA ILE A 129 5.35 -3.74 2.58
C ILE A 129 5.92 -4.80 3.53
N THR A 130 5.34 -6.01 3.51
CA THR A 130 5.81 -7.11 4.36
C THR A 130 7.28 -7.46 4.08
N TYR A 131 7.67 -7.58 2.82
CA TYR A 131 9.05 -7.87 2.44
C TYR A 131 10.02 -6.73 2.77
N ILE A 132 9.62 -5.46 2.55
CA ILE A 132 10.43 -4.28 2.90
C ILE A 132 10.68 -4.23 4.41
N LEU A 133 9.65 -4.47 5.22
CA LEU A 133 9.79 -4.52 6.67
C LEU A 133 10.66 -5.71 7.12
N ALA A 134 10.58 -6.85 6.44
CA ALA A 134 11.41 -8.02 6.71
C ALA A 134 12.88 -7.78 6.34
N SER A 135 13.18 -6.93 5.37
CA SER A 135 14.55 -6.53 5.02
C SER A 135 15.19 -5.55 6.01
N GLY A 136 14.44 -5.10 7.03
CA GLY A 136 14.91 -4.14 8.04
C GLY A 136 14.76 -2.66 7.64
N SER A 137 14.22 -2.36 6.47
CA SER A 137 14.01 -0.98 6.03
C SER A 137 12.84 -0.33 6.75
N LYS A 138 12.97 0.98 7.01
CA LYS A 138 11.89 1.80 7.59
C LYS A 138 10.94 2.25 6.49
N ILE A 139 9.64 2.20 6.76
CA ILE A 139 8.62 2.67 5.83
C ILE A 139 8.01 3.98 6.29
N TYR A 140 7.95 4.95 5.39
CA TYR A 140 7.28 6.23 5.55
C TYR A 140 6.11 6.31 4.59
N TYR A 141 4.90 6.45 5.12
CA TYR A 141 3.66 6.52 4.35
C TYR A 141 3.10 7.94 4.32
N ASN A 142 2.71 8.38 3.13
CA ASN A 142 1.98 9.62 2.89
C ASN A 142 0.77 9.34 1.99
N GLY A 143 -0.40 9.78 2.41
CA GLY A 143 -1.64 9.76 1.64
C GLY A 143 -2.21 11.16 1.48
N ASP A 144 -3.30 11.29 0.75
CA ASP A 144 -4.05 12.51 0.65
C ASP A 144 -4.62 12.90 2.03
N ILE A 145 -4.61 14.20 2.34
CA ILE A 145 -5.15 14.68 3.62
C ILE A 145 -6.65 14.98 3.43
N ASP A 146 -7.39 13.91 3.19
CA ASP A 146 -8.84 13.87 3.12
C ASP A 146 -9.38 12.70 3.98
N PRO A 147 -10.69 12.54 4.18
CA PRO A 147 -11.23 11.47 5.00
C PRO A 147 -10.87 10.07 4.54
N ASP A 148 -10.73 9.83 3.24
CA ASP A 148 -10.36 8.51 2.70
C ASP A 148 -8.88 8.21 2.90
N GLY A 149 -7.99 9.16 2.58
CA GLY A 149 -6.54 9.01 2.77
C GLY A 149 -6.15 8.86 4.25
N ILE A 150 -6.80 9.61 5.17
CA ILE A 150 -6.62 9.41 6.62
C ILE A 150 -7.03 7.99 7.04
N CYS A 151 -8.16 7.48 6.54
CA CYS A 151 -8.60 6.11 6.84
C CYS A 151 -7.66 5.05 6.25
N ILE A 152 -7.11 5.28 5.06
CA ILE A 152 -6.13 4.37 4.43
C ILE A 152 -4.86 4.30 5.28
N ALA A 153 -4.32 5.46 5.66
CA ALA A 153 -3.14 5.56 6.51
C ALA A 153 -3.33 4.86 7.87
N ASP A 154 -4.47 5.09 8.52
CA ASP A 154 -4.81 4.48 9.81
C ASP A 154 -4.95 2.94 9.71
N ARG A 155 -5.58 2.43 8.65
CA ARG A 155 -5.67 0.98 8.40
C ARG A 155 -4.30 0.34 8.17
N LEU A 156 -3.40 1.02 7.45
CA LEU A 156 -2.02 0.55 7.28
C LEU A 156 -1.29 0.49 8.62
N TRP A 157 -1.38 1.55 9.40
CA TRP A 157 -0.76 1.56 10.73
C TRP A 157 -1.35 0.51 11.66
N LYS A 158 -2.69 0.33 11.70
CA LYS A 158 -3.34 -0.73 12.48
C LYS A 158 -2.85 -2.14 12.09
N LYS A 159 -2.56 -2.37 10.81
CA LYS A 159 -2.09 -3.67 10.31
C LYS A 159 -0.60 -3.93 10.63
N PHE A 160 0.26 -2.94 10.46
CA PHE A 160 1.71 -3.11 10.53
C PHE A 160 2.35 -2.49 11.79
N GLY A 161 1.58 -1.77 12.60
CA GLY A 161 2.03 -1.10 13.82
C GLY A 161 3.00 0.06 13.54
N ASP A 162 3.79 0.40 14.55
CA ASP A 162 4.76 1.50 14.50
C ASP A 162 5.92 1.30 13.52
N ARG A 163 5.94 0.19 12.79
CA ARG A 163 6.85 -0.04 11.67
C ARG A 163 6.52 0.79 10.43
N ILE A 164 5.28 1.35 10.37
CA ILE A 164 4.85 2.33 9.38
C ILE A 164 4.85 3.70 10.04
N HIS A 165 5.73 4.57 9.58
CA HIS A 165 5.79 5.95 10.02
C HIS A 165 4.88 6.81 9.13
N ILE A 166 3.88 7.46 9.74
CA ILE A 166 3.03 8.43 9.02
C ILE A 166 3.85 9.70 8.79
N TRP A 167 3.90 10.15 7.54
CA TRP A 167 4.76 11.24 7.10
C TRP A 167 3.96 12.31 6.36
N ARG A 168 4.12 13.57 6.76
CA ARG A 168 3.43 14.73 6.16
C ARG A 168 1.91 14.59 6.12
N MET A 169 1.32 14.13 7.21
CA MET A 169 -0.13 14.04 7.40
C MET A 169 -0.53 14.58 8.78
N SER A 170 0.22 15.54 9.31
CA SER A 170 -0.05 16.18 10.59
C SER A 170 -1.11 17.30 10.46
N PRO A 171 -1.66 17.82 11.57
CA PRO A 171 -2.52 19.00 11.56
C PRO A 171 -1.89 20.20 10.85
N GLU A 172 -0.59 20.42 11.03
CA GLU A 172 0.15 21.52 10.39
C GLU A 172 0.27 21.32 8.86
N ASP A 173 0.37 20.08 8.40
CA ASP A 173 0.37 19.76 6.97
C ASP A 173 -1.02 19.98 6.38
N TYR A 174 -2.08 19.61 7.12
CA TYR A 174 -3.47 19.89 6.73
C TYR A 174 -3.73 21.38 6.59
N ASP A 175 -3.31 22.19 7.55
CA ASP A 175 -3.51 23.65 7.53
C ASP A 175 -2.83 24.33 6.32
N LYS A 176 -1.72 23.77 5.84
CA LYS A 176 -1.03 24.26 4.64
C LYS A 176 -1.71 23.84 3.33
N SER A 177 -2.54 22.80 3.35
CA SER A 177 -3.19 22.21 2.17
C SER A 177 -4.70 22.41 2.12
N LEU A 178 -5.25 23.31 2.94
CA LEU A 178 -6.69 23.57 3.03
C LEU A 178 -7.31 23.85 1.66
N SER A 179 -8.30 23.06 1.29
CA SER A 179 -9.19 23.34 0.16
C SER A 179 -10.38 24.20 0.60
N LYS A 180 -11.13 24.72 -0.38
CA LYS A 180 -12.41 25.42 -0.13
C LYS A 180 -13.56 24.45 0.08
N GLU A 181 -13.36 23.16 -0.14
CA GLU A 181 -14.39 22.13 -0.01
C GLU A 181 -14.57 21.73 1.44
N ARG A 182 -15.82 21.69 1.89
CA ARG A 182 -16.16 21.22 3.23
C ARG A 182 -16.39 19.71 3.24
N ILE A 183 -16.02 19.07 4.33
CA ILE A 183 -16.26 17.65 4.53
C ILE A 183 -17.75 17.42 4.80
N GLY A 184 -18.39 16.60 3.96
CA GLY A 184 -19.77 16.17 4.16
C GLY A 184 -19.92 15.16 5.32
N ASP A 185 -21.16 14.86 5.71
CA ASP A 185 -21.49 13.97 6.84
C ASP A 185 -20.88 12.58 6.70
N ILE A 186 -20.82 12.02 5.48
CA ILE A 186 -20.19 10.72 5.20
C ILE A 186 -18.69 10.76 5.50
N GLY A 187 -18.02 11.84 5.11
CA GLY A 187 -16.60 12.04 5.40
C GLY A 187 -16.34 12.17 6.90
N ARG A 188 -17.17 12.93 7.61
CA ARG A 188 -17.09 13.09 9.08
C ARG A 188 -17.26 11.76 9.80
N ALA A 189 -18.23 10.94 9.40
CA ALA A 189 -18.46 9.62 9.98
C ALA A 189 -17.25 8.68 9.80
N LYS A 190 -16.56 8.73 8.65
CA LYS A 190 -15.33 7.95 8.42
C LYS A 190 -14.23 8.29 9.42
N LEU A 191 -14.15 9.53 9.88
CA LEU A 191 -13.09 10.02 10.78
C LEU A 191 -13.32 9.73 12.27
N GLU A 192 -14.40 9.03 12.65
CA GLU A 192 -14.73 8.79 14.06
C GLU A 192 -13.80 7.79 14.77
N ASN A 193 -13.28 6.80 14.04
CA ASN A 193 -12.55 5.66 14.61
C ASN A 193 -11.06 5.63 14.22
N ILE A 194 -10.42 6.79 14.11
CA ILE A 194 -8.99 6.90 13.83
C ILE A 194 -8.19 6.57 15.09
N GLY A 195 -7.28 5.59 14.96
CA GLY A 195 -6.47 5.08 16.07
C GLY A 195 -5.10 5.72 16.18
N HIS A 196 -4.45 6.07 15.05
CA HIS A 196 -3.10 6.65 15.08
C HIS A 196 -3.10 8.06 15.68
N PRO A 197 -2.23 8.37 16.66
CA PRO A 197 -2.31 9.63 17.42
C PRO A 197 -2.24 10.91 16.56
N ILE A 198 -1.35 10.95 15.56
CA ILE A 198 -1.21 12.12 14.67
C ILE A 198 -2.43 12.23 13.76
N LEU A 199 -2.84 11.13 13.12
CA LEU A 199 -3.99 11.13 12.21
C LEU A 199 -5.30 11.48 12.92
N LYS A 200 -5.45 11.06 14.18
CA LYS A 200 -6.60 11.42 15.00
C LYS A 200 -6.69 12.93 15.21
N LYS A 201 -5.58 13.59 15.55
CA LYS A 201 -5.53 15.05 15.69
C LYS A 201 -5.85 15.75 14.36
N THR A 202 -5.30 15.25 13.26
CA THR A 202 -5.61 15.79 11.92
C THR A 202 -7.09 15.63 11.58
N ALA A 203 -7.67 14.46 11.87
CA ALA A 203 -9.11 14.20 11.68
C ALA A 203 -9.99 15.13 12.52
N GLU A 204 -9.59 15.46 13.75
CA GLU A 204 -10.27 16.43 14.62
C GLU A 204 -10.24 17.82 13.98
N CYS A 205 -9.08 18.31 13.52
CA CYS A 205 -8.97 19.58 12.79
C CYS A 205 -9.83 19.61 11.51
N MET A 206 -9.92 18.49 10.80
CA MET A 206 -10.76 18.37 9.61
C MET A 206 -12.26 18.47 9.91
N LYS A 207 -12.72 18.00 11.07
CA LYS A 207 -14.13 18.06 11.49
C LYS A 207 -14.56 19.46 11.92
N GLU A 208 -13.64 20.27 12.40
CA GLU A 208 -13.90 21.63 12.90
C GLU A 208 -14.02 22.68 11.79
N LYS A 209 -13.48 22.39 10.61
CA LYS A 209 -13.46 23.31 9.45
C LYS A 209 -14.43 22.88 8.36
#